data_a011a4edb442ce6d64926bf48ddb577d
#
_entry.id   a011a4edb442ce6d64926bf48ddb577d
#
_cell.length_a   1.000
_cell.length_b   1.000
_cell.length_c   1.000
_cell.angle_alpha   90.00
_cell.angle_beta   90.00
_cell.angle_gamma   90.00
#
_symmetry.space_group_name_H-M   'P 1'
#
loop_
_entity.id
_entity.type
_entity.pdbx_description
1 polymer ?
#
loop_
_entity_poly.entity_id
_entity_poly.type
_entity_poly.pdbx_seq_one_letter_code
_entity_poly.pdbx_strand_id
1 'polypeptide(L)'
;MVWPPRCARASIGFGKSELKWRDSPAVMALTQAQKTHFEEQGYLSYHRILSDDELQALRQRSEEIARGQADHVPPRYVQLEAAFREEEDAEVDHLDQVRKMTHLCYFDPLFEAVARKAEIVDVIEDLLGPNIKLYCDQLMMKARYYGTVTDWHQDSVAWPQFAPQDHVSCWVALDDATVENGCMTVLPGSHKWGPINSAHKARFLENPLIPEPVPVELPAGSCLFHHGLNFHRTGANPTPNRRRGLALHYLRSETMYLGSGSEEQRLMTECEKPRGEFRFMLIRGREFDGRV
;
A
#
# COMPACT_ATOMS: atom_id res chain seq x y z
N MET A 1 -17.14 -28.15 -9.56
CA MET A 1 -17.54 -27.41 -8.38
C MET A 1 -18.91 -26.82 -8.64
N VAL A 2 -19.89 -27.18 -7.82
CA VAL A 2 -21.29 -26.77 -7.98
C VAL A 2 -21.51 -25.47 -7.21
N TRP A 3 -21.98 -24.45 -7.87
CA TRP A 3 -22.32 -23.15 -7.27
C TRP A 3 -23.65 -23.22 -6.52
N PRO A 4 -23.82 -22.52 -5.38
CA PRO A 4 -25.13 -22.41 -4.72
C PRO A 4 -26.09 -21.51 -5.51
N PRO A 5 -27.43 -21.70 -5.34
CA PRO A 5 -28.43 -21.02 -6.14
C PRO A 5 -28.59 -19.53 -5.78
N ARG A 6 -29.07 -18.75 -6.76
CA ARG A 6 -29.32 -17.31 -6.73
C ARG A 6 -30.20 -16.90 -5.55
N CYS A 7 -29.69 -15.98 -4.71
CA CYS A 7 -30.53 -15.16 -3.84
C CYS A 7 -31.09 -13.95 -4.58
N ALA A 8 -32.37 -13.69 -4.36
CA ALA A 8 -33.15 -12.64 -5.00
C ALA A 8 -32.59 -11.24 -4.70
N ARG A 9 -32.61 -10.38 -5.73
CA ARG A 9 -32.27 -8.96 -5.63
C ARG A 9 -33.23 -8.25 -4.67
N ALA A 10 -32.73 -7.83 -3.52
CA ALA A 10 -33.31 -6.72 -2.78
C ALA A 10 -32.50 -5.49 -3.14
N SER A 11 -33.12 -4.54 -3.84
CA SER A 11 -32.59 -3.21 -4.08
C SER A 11 -32.61 -2.42 -2.77
N ILE A 12 -31.52 -2.47 -2.02
CA ILE A 12 -31.30 -1.57 -0.89
C ILE A 12 -30.60 -0.34 -1.48
N GLY A 13 -31.36 0.75 -1.59
CA GLY A 13 -30.80 2.05 -1.91
C GLY A 13 -29.83 2.46 -0.81
N PHE A 14 -28.54 2.41 -1.11
CA PHE A 14 -27.51 3.04 -0.28
C PHE A 14 -27.62 4.54 -0.49
N GLY A 15 -28.35 5.21 0.43
CA GLY A 15 -28.17 6.63 0.65
C GLY A 15 -26.69 6.90 0.90
N LYS A 16 -26.18 8.02 0.37
CA LYS A 16 -24.87 8.57 0.71
C LYS A 16 -24.79 8.70 2.24
N SER A 17 -24.34 7.68 2.93
CA SER A 17 -24.05 7.77 4.35
C SER A 17 -22.76 8.56 4.48
N GLU A 18 -22.89 9.85 4.82
CA GLU A 18 -21.81 10.65 5.34
C GLU A 18 -21.22 9.92 6.55
N LEU A 19 -20.11 9.21 6.36
CA LEU A 19 -19.27 8.75 7.45
C LEU A 19 -18.78 10.01 8.18
N LYS A 20 -19.35 10.30 9.34
CA LYS A 20 -18.93 11.41 10.18
C LYS A 20 -17.52 11.16 10.68
N TRP A 21 -16.59 11.91 10.14
CA TRP A 21 -15.18 11.93 10.47
C TRP A 21 -14.98 12.49 11.88
N ARG A 22 -14.14 11.83 12.69
CA ARG A 22 -13.78 12.33 14.02
C ARG A 22 -12.46 13.07 13.94
N ASP A 23 -12.50 14.36 14.26
CA ASP A 23 -11.32 15.13 14.63
C ASP A 23 -10.99 14.82 16.10
N SER A 24 -10.06 13.88 16.36
CA SER A 24 -9.44 13.75 17.70
C SER A 24 -8.25 12.79 17.71
N PRO A 25 -7.14 13.14 18.36
CA PRO A 25 -6.01 12.26 18.60
C PRO A 25 -6.29 11.38 19.83
N ALA A 26 -7.05 10.35 19.68
CA ALA A 26 -7.20 9.29 20.70
C ALA A 26 -7.13 7.95 20.01
N VAL A 27 -6.40 7.01 20.60
CA VAL A 27 -6.27 5.60 20.22
C VAL A 27 -7.28 5.19 19.15
N MET A 28 -6.80 4.95 17.92
CA MET A 28 -7.65 4.69 16.75
C MET A 28 -8.11 3.23 16.69
N ALA A 29 -8.63 2.71 17.80
CA ALA A 29 -9.26 1.39 17.76
C ALA A 29 -10.45 1.40 16.80
N LEU A 30 -10.50 0.40 15.91
CA LEU A 30 -11.61 0.22 14.98
C LEU A 30 -12.91 -0.05 15.72
N THR A 31 -13.96 0.62 15.32
CA THR A 31 -15.33 0.24 15.74
C THR A 31 -15.66 -1.14 15.16
N GLN A 32 -16.60 -1.86 15.79
CA GLN A 32 -17.06 -3.14 15.26
C GLN A 32 -17.59 -3.02 13.82
N ALA A 33 -18.27 -1.93 13.48
CA ALA A 33 -18.75 -1.69 12.12
C ALA A 33 -17.59 -1.56 11.10
N GLN A 34 -16.48 -0.93 11.48
CA GLN A 34 -15.30 -0.81 10.62
C GLN A 34 -14.58 -2.14 10.46
N LYS A 35 -14.47 -2.94 11.53
CA LYS A 35 -13.93 -4.31 11.46
C LYS A 35 -14.77 -5.18 10.52
N THR A 36 -16.09 -5.17 10.68
CA THR A 36 -17.01 -5.89 9.79
C THR A 36 -16.88 -5.39 8.34
N HIS A 37 -16.79 -4.08 8.12
CA HIS A 37 -16.60 -3.54 6.78
C HIS A 37 -15.29 -4.03 6.15
N PHE A 38 -14.18 -4.02 6.90
CA PHE A 38 -12.90 -4.54 6.39
C PHE A 38 -12.96 -6.05 6.10
N GLU A 39 -13.60 -6.83 6.97
CA GLU A 39 -13.81 -8.28 6.77
C GLU A 39 -14.67 -8.56 5.52
N GLU A 40 -15.65 -7.71 5.22
CA GLU A 40 -16.54 -7.89 4.07
C GLU A 40 -15.95 -7.34 2.77
N GLN A 41 -15.36 -6.16 2.81
CA GLN A 41 -14.93 -5.41 1.62
C GLN A 41 -13.43 -5.51 1.35
N GLY A 42 -12.60 -5.78 2.36
CA GLY A 42 -11.16 -5.91 2.25
C GLY A 42 -10.41 -4.58 2.21
N TYR A 43 -11.06 -3.47 2.49
CA TYR A 43 -10.42 -2.16 2.56
C TYR A 43 -11.15 -1.22 3.52
N LEU A 44 -10.43 -0.16 3.96
CA LEU A 44 -10.96 0.87 4.86
C LEU A 44 -10.13 2.15 4.70
N SER A 45 -10.77 3.31 4.55
CA SER A 45 -10.09 4.60 4.45
C SER A 45 -10.24 5.46 5.69
N TYR A 46 -9.20 6.23 6.00
CA TYR A 46 -9.16 7.22 7.08
C TYR A 46 -8.68 8.57 6.59
N HIS A 47 -9.30 9.63 7.08
CA HIS A 47 -8.86 11.00 6.80
C HIS A 47 -7.86 11.50 7.85
N ARG A 48 -6.89 12.28 7.35
CA ARG A 48 -5.95 13.09 8.16
C ARG A 48 -5.26 12.33 9.31
N ILE A 49 -4.47 11.34 8.95
CA ILE A 49 -3.53 10.71 9.87
C ILE A 49 -2.21 11.47 9.97
N LEU A 50 -1.90 12.33 8.98
CA LEU A 50 -0.72 13.20 8.97
C LEU A 50 -1.14 14.65 9.17
N SER A 51 -0.36 15.40 9.97
CA SER A 51 -0.43 16.85 10.05
C SER A 51 0.15 17.52 8.80
N ASP A 52 -0.13 18.81 8.62
CA ASP A 52 0.41 19.57 7.50
C ASP A 52 1.94 19.66 7.55
N ASP A 53 2.54 19.76 8.75
CA ASP A 53 3.99 19.78 8.95
C ASP A 53 4.63 18.42 8.58
N GLU A 54 4.01 17.30 8.99
CA GLU A 54 4.45 15.95 8.62
C GLU A 54 4.37 15.75 7.09
N LEU A 55 3.29 16.19 6.46
CA LEU A 55 3.14 16.14 5.01
C LEU A 55 4.22 16.93 4.29
N GLN A 56 4.47 18.15 4.73
CA GLN A 56 5.49 18.99 4.13
C GLN A 56 6.88 18.36 4.27
N ALA A 57 7.22 17.86 5.46
CA ALA A 57 8.51 17.21 5.71
C ALA A 57 8.69 15.96 4.84
N LEU A 58 7.66 15.11 4.73
CA LEU A 58 7.71 13.90 3.89
C LEU A 58 7.83 14.23 2.40
N ARG A 59 7.13 15.25 1.92
CA ARG A 59 7.23 15.71 0.53
C ARG A 59 8.64 16.22 0.23
N GLN A 60 9.17 17.09 1.08
CA GLN A 60 10.52 17.62 0.91
C GLN A 60 11.55 16.49 0.94
N ARG A 61 11.49 15.60 1.94
CA ARG A 61 12.42 14.46 2.04
C ARG A 61 12.35 13.54 0.84
N SER A 62 11.15 13.26 0.33
CA SER A 62 11.01 12.45 -0.89
C SER A 62 11.65 13.11 -2.12
N GLU A 63 11.61 14.43 -2.22
CA GLU A 63 12.29 15.16 -3.29
C GLU A 63 13.83 15.15 -3.13
N GLU A 64 14.32 15.32 -1.90
CA GLU A 64 15.76 15.22 -1.58
C GLU A 64 16.32 13.83 -1.96
N ILE A 65 15.62 12.75 -1.57
CA ILE A 65 16.02 11.37 -1.91
C ILE A 65 15.98 11.15 -3.41
N ALA A 66 14.90 11.54 -4.07
CA ALA A 66 14.76 11.39 -5.52
C ALA A 66 15.85 12.10 -6.30
N ARG A 67 16.33 13.25 -5.84
CA ARG A 67 17.43 14.02 -6.45
C ARG A 67 18.82 13.53 -6.04
N GLY A 68 18.93 12.45 -5.27
CA GLY A 68 20.22 11.96 -4.77
C GLY A 68 20.90 12.89 -3.75
N GLN A 69 20.12 13.72 -3.03
CA GLN A 69 20.61 14.68 -2.03
C GLN A 69 20.55 14.11 -0.61
N ALA A 70 20.19 12.83 -0.46
CA ALA A 70 20.09 12.13 0.81
C ALA A 70 20.99 10.89 0.80
N ASP A 71 22.26 11.05 1.10
CA ASP A 71 23.32 10.05 1.00
C ASP A 71 23.07 8.78 1.84
N HIS A 72 22.19 8.86 2.84
CA HIS A 72 21.84 7.73 3.70
C HIS A 72 20.84 6.75 3.04
N VAL A 73 20.23 7.11 1.90
CA VAL A 73 19.38 6.22 1.11
C VAL A 73 20.13 5.75 -0.13
N PRO A 74 20.47 4.46 -0.24
CA PRO A 74 21.24 3.97 -1.40
C PRO A 74 20.46 4.17 -2.71
N PRO A 75 21.11 4.63 -3.80
CA PRO A 75 20.46 4.92 -5.10
C PRO A 75 19.69 3.74 -5.70
N ARG A 76 20.09 2.50 -5.43
CA ARG A 76 19.41 1.28 -5.92
C ARG A 76 17.95 1.17 -5.48
N TYR A 77 17.53 1.89 -4.45
CA TYR A 77 16.14 1.93 -3.97
C TYR A 77 15.30 2.99 -4.67
N VAL A 78 15.89 3.81 -5.54
CA VAL A 78 15.21 4.79 -6.38
C VAL A 78 15.03 4.18 -7.77
N GLN A 79 13.79 4.00 -8.22
CA GLN A 79 13.48 3.37 -9.51
C GLN A 79 12.84 4.39 -10.44
N LEU A 80 13.37 4.49 -11.66
CA LEU A 80 12.82 5.36 -12.69
C LEU A 80 11.60 4.73 -13.38
N GLU A 81 10.75 5.57 -13.97
CA GLU A 81 9.71 5.14 -14.90
C GLU A 81 10.35 4.43 -16.10
N ALA A 82 9.63 3.50 -16.70
CA ALA A 82 10.15 2.65 -17.77
C ALA A 82 10.72 3.47 -18.96
N ALA A 83 10.13 4.63 -19.25
CA ALA A 83 10.57 5.50 -20.31
C ALA A 83 11.96 6.11 -20.10
N PHE A 84 12.44 6.19 -18.85
CA PHE A 84 13.71 6.85 -18.47
C PHE A 84 14.77 5.89 -17.94
N ARG A 85 14.55 4.56 -18.02
CA ARG A 85 15.49 3.57 -17.45
C ARG A 85 16.79 3.42 -18.26
N GLU A 86 16.70 3.57 -19.58
CA GLU A 86 17.84 3.42 -20.47
C GLU A 86 18.55 4.76 -20.70
N GLU A 87 17.79 5.86 -20.74
CA GLU A 87 18.32 7.20 -20.93
C GLU A 87 17.44 8.19 -20.16
N GLU A 88 18.04 8.97 -19.26
CA GLU A 88 17.38 10.05 -18.56
C GLU A 88 17.15 11.23 -19.53
N ASP A 89 15.95 11.82 -19.48
CA ASP A 89 15.63 13.00 -20.28
C ASP A 89 15.97 14.26 -19.49
N ALA A 90 16.98 14.99 -19.93
CA ALA A 90 17.42 16.23 -19.29
C ALA A 90 16.39 17.38 -19.36
N GLU A 91 15.41 17.31 -20.25
CA GLU A 91 14.32 18.30 -20.35
C GLU A 91 13.18 18.01 -19.37
N VAL A 92 13.09 16.78 -18.85
CA VAL A 92 12.09 16.37 -17.88
C VAL A 92 12.66 16.54 -16.46
N ASP A 93 11.91 17.17 -15.56
CA ASP A 93 12.31 17.26 -14.16
C ASP A 93 12.61 15.85 -13.61
N HIS A 94 13.77 15.65 -13.01
CA HIS A 94 14.20 14.36 -12.49
C HIS A 94 13.17 13.72 -11.54
N LEU A 95 12.44 14.54 -10.74
CA LEU A 95 11.35 14.03 -9.91
C LEU A 95 10.21 13.38 -10.71
N ASP A 96 10.00 13.79 -11.95
CA ASP A 96 8.98 13.22 -12.84
C ASP A 96 9.48 12.00 -13.60
N GLN A 97 10.78 11.70 -13.51
CA GLN A 97 11.37 10.47 -14.02
C GLN A 97 11.33 9.33 -12.98
N VAL A 98 11.21 9.67 -11.68
CA VAL A 98 11.15 8.67 -10.61
C VAL A 98 9.75 8.05 -10.51
N ARG A 99 9.69 6.73 -10.63
CA ARG A 99 8.48 5.93 -10.47
C ARG A 99 8.14 5.64 -9.02
N LYS A 100 9.13 5.08 -8.30
CA LYS A 100 8.98 4.70 -6.89
C LYS A 100 10.33 4.66 -6.18
N MET A 101 10.27 4.79 -4.87
CA MET A 101 11.36 4.50 -3.95
C MET A 101 10.92 3.42 -2.97
N THR A 102 11.84 2.59 -2.50
CA THR A 102 11.50 1.44 -1.64
C THR A 102 12.40 1.39 -0.41
N HIS A 103 11.91 0.75 0.66
CA HIS A 103 12.66 0.51 1.90
C HIS A 103 13.12 1.78 2.64
N LEU A 104 12.43 2.90 2.42
CA LEU A 104 12.78 4.18 3.03
C LEU A 104 12.72 4.13 4.56
N CYS A 105 11.77 3.39 5.12
CA CYS A 105 11.63 3.20 6.57
C CYS A 105 12.86 2.56 7.23
N TYR A 106 13.69 1.85 6.46
CA TYR A 106 14.92 1.23 6.97
C TYR A 106 16.11 2.17 6.98
N PHE A 107 16.07 3.25 6.22
CA PHE A 107 17.18 4.18 6.05
C PHE A 107 16.89 5.57 6.62
N ASP A 108 15.64 6.00 6.59
CA ASP A 108 15.26 7.37 6.93
C ASP A 108 14.28 7.40 8.12
N PRO A 109 14.65 8.05 9.24
CA PRO A 109 13.86 8.08 10.46
C PRO A 109 12.50 8.77 10.29
N LEU A 110 12.33 9.66 9.29
CA LEU A 110 11.06 10.33 9.04
C LEU A 110 10.02 9.33 8.50
N PHE A 111 10.43 8.45 7.57
CA PHE A 111 9.56 7.40 7.06
C PHE A 111 9.33 6.30 8.09
N GLU A 112 10.36 5.93 8.88
CA GLU A 112 10.19 5.00 10.02
C GLU A 112 9.15 5.52 11.01
N ALA A 113 9.17 6.82 11.33
CA ALA A 113 8.21 7.42 12.24
C ALA A 113 6.76 7.29 11.74
N VAL A 114 6.52 7.40 10.42
CA VAL A 114 5.20 7.16 9.83
C VAL A 114 4.80 5.69 10.00
N ALA A 115 5.70 4.75 9.73
CA ALA A 115 5.41 3.33 9.89
C ALA A 115 5.10 2.92 11.34
N ARG A 116 5.60 3.69 12.33
CA ARG A 116 5.35 3.49 13.76
C ARG A 116 4.27 4.39 14.34
N LYS A 117 3.64 5.21 13.51
CA LYS A 117 2.61 6.16 13.96
C LYS A 117 1.44 5.42 14.60
N ALA A 118 1.06 5.83 15.81
CA ALA A 118 0.04 5.14 16.60
C ALA A 118 -1.29 5.01 15.85
N GLU A 119 -1.69 6.06 15.13
CA GLU A 119 -2.92 6.08 14.33
C GLU A 119 -2.95 5.01 13.22
N ILE A 120 -1.80 4.60 12.72
CA ILE A 120 -1.68 3.50 11.76
C ILE A 120 -1.60 2.17 12.50
N VAL A 121 -0.69 2.07 13.48
CA VAL A 121 -0.35 0.81 14.14
C VAL A 121 -1.52 0.24 14.95
N ASP A 122 -2.36 1.09 15.57
CA ASP A 122 -3.55 0.65 16.30
C ASP A 122 -4.58 0.00 15.36
N VAL A 123 -4.76 0.57 14.16
CA VAL A 123 -5.63 -0.04 13.13
C VAL A 123 -5.04 -1.37 12.65
N ILE A 124 -3.74 -1.43 12.39
CA ILE A 124 -3.07 -2.67 11.99
C ILE A 124 -3.18 -3.74 13.08
N GLU A 125 -3.05 -3.38 14.37
CA GLU A 125 -3.24 -4.31 15.48
C GLU A 125 -4.65 -4.89 15.52
N ASP A 126 -5.67 -4.05 15.31
CA ASP A 126 -7.06 -4.49 15.23
C ASP A 126 -7.33 -5.46 14.08
N LEU A 127 -6.56 -5.36 12.98
CA LEU A 127 -6.71 -6.18 11.77
C LEU A 127 -5.81 -7.43 11.77
N LEU A 128 -4.58 -7.33 12.28
CA LEU A 128 -3.60 -8.42 12.26
C LEU A 128 -3.31 -9.06 13.61
N GLY A 129 -3.65 -8.37 14.71
CA GLY A 129 -3.28 -8.79 16.07
C GLY A 129 -2.02 -8.06 16.58
N PRO A 130 -1.59 -8.38 17.81
CA PRO A 130 -0.69 -7.52 18.61
C PRO A 130 0.79 -7.60 18.21
N ASN A 131 1.19 -8.55 17.37
CA ASN A 131 2.59 -8.76 17.00
C ASN A 131 2.79 -8.40 15.52
N ILE A 132 3.33 -7.22 15.28
CA ILE A 132 3.33 -6.60 13.94
C ILE A 132 4.75 -6.33 13.47
N LYS A 133 5.05 -6.73 12.24
CA LYS A 133 6.28 -6.35 11.52
C LYS A 133 5.96 -5.57 10.26
N LEU A 134 6.85 -4.65 9.88
CA LEU A 134 6.86 -4.05 8.57
C LEU A 134 7.70 -4.92 7.63
N TYR A 135 7.08 -5.41 6.57
CA TYR A 135 7.78 -6.17 5.53
C TYR A 135 8.60 -5.24 4.64
N CYS A 136 7.91 -4.32 3.99
CA CYS A 136 8.55 -3.30 3.16
C CYS A 136 7.67 -2.05 3.09
N ASP A 137 8.28 -0.98 2.59
CA ASP A 137 7.58 0.23 2.19
C ASP A 137 7.90 0.58 0.74
N GLN A 138 6.96 1.27 0.10
CA GLN A 138 7.08 1.76 -1.27
C GLN A 138 6.49 3.16 -1.37
N LEU A 139 7.32 4.15 -1.61
CA LEU A 139 6.85 5.49 -1.95
C LEU A 139 6.64 5.59 -3.46
N MET A 140 5.37 5.59 -3.87
CA MET A 140 4.96 5.70 -5.27
C MET A 140 4.96 7.17 -5.68
N MET A 141 5.81 7.55 -6.64
CA MET A 141 6.04 8.95 -7.04
C MET A 141 5.11 9.44 -8.13
N LYS A 142 4.23 8.63 -8.66
CA LYS A 142 3.36 8.87 -9.83
C LYS A 142 3.46 10.29 -10.42
N ALA A 143 4.41 10.42 -11.35
CA ALA A 143 4.83 11.68 -11.95
C ALA A 143 3.67 12.41 -12.64
N ARG A 144 3.74 13.74 -12.70
CA ARG A 144 2.85 14.54 -13.57
C ARG A 144 3.09 14.17 -15.02
N TYR A 145 2.02 14.00 -15.78
CA TYR A 145 1.98 13.64 -17.21
C TYR A 145 2.55 12.26 -17.58
N TYR A 146 3.52 11.73 -16.82
CA TYR A 146 4.25 10.48 -17.11
C TYR A 146 3.87 9.30 -16.21
N GLY A 147 3.11 9.53 -15.15
CA GLY A 147 2.77 8.50 -14.18
C GLY A 147 2.00 7.34 -14.82
N THR A 148 2.64 6.18 -14.91
CA THR A 148 2.09 4.99 -15.58
C THR A 148 1.03 4.27 -14.75
N VAL A 149 0.19 3.49 -15.42
CA VAL A 149 -0.81 2.61 -14.80
C VAL A 149 -0.12 1.53 -13.97
N THR A 150 -0.69 1.20 -12.81
CA THR A 150 -0.45 -0.08 -12.15
C THR A 150 -1.70 -0.93 -12.35
N ASP A 151 -1.58 -2.00 -13.12
CA ASP A 151 -2.71 -2.87 -13.49
C ASP A 151 -3.28 -3.63 -12.27
N TRP A 152 -4.45 -4.24 -12.45
CA TRP A 152 -5.09 -5.07 -11.45
C TRP A 152 -4.14 -6.13 -10.88
N HIS A 153 -3.97 -6.15 -9.56
CA HIS A 153 -3.11 -7.09 -8.86
C HIS A 153 -3.55 -7.29 -7.41
N GLN A 154 -2.98 -8.29 -6.79
CA GLN A 154 -3.03 -8.56 -5.36
C GLN A 154 -1.58 -8.53 -4.85
N ASP A 155 -1.29 -7.72 -3.84
CA ASP A 155 0.06 -7.59 -3.28
C ASP A 155 0.61 -8.94 -2.80
N SER A 156 -0.22 -9.71 -2.07
CA SER A 156 0.17 -11.02 -1.53
C SER A 156 0.63 -12.01 -2.60
N VAL A 157 0.10 -11.92 -3.82
CA VAL A 157 0.49 -12.82 -4.92
C VAL A 157 1.91 -12.51 -5.41
N ALA A 158 2.35 -11.26 -5.28
CA ALA A 158 3.72 -10.87 -5.58
C ALA A 158 4.73 -11.41 -4.54
N TRP A 159 4.23 -11.80 -3.36
CA TRP A 159 5.05 -12.27 -2.23
C TRP A 159 4.64 -13.67 -1.74
N PRO A 160 4.77 -14.70 -2.60
CA PRO A 160 4.33 -16.07 -2.29
C PRO A 160 5.15 -16.74 -1.19
N GLN A 161 6.27 -16.14 -0.78
CA GLN A 161 7.15 -16.65 0.27
C GLN A 161 6.58 -16.49 1.70
N PHE A 162 5.44 -15.84 1.87
CA PHE A 162 4.79 -15.68 3.17
C PHE A 162 3.57 -16.56 3.33
N ALA A 163 3.40 -17.16 4.52
CA ALA A 163 2.21 -17.91 4.88
C ALA A 163 1.81 -17.64 6.34
N PRO A 164 0.55 -17.27 6.60
CA PRO A 164 -0.51 -17.01 5.62
C PRO A 164 -0.29 -15.75 4.79
N GLN A 165 -1.00 -15.61 3.69
CA GLN A 165 -0.98 -14.42 2.83
C GLN A 165 -2.04 -13.40 3.28
N ASP A 166 -1.99 -13.00 4.54
CA ASP A 166 -3.00 -12.17 5.20
C ASP A 166 -2.49 -10.77 5.59
N HIS A 167 -1.39 -10.32 4.98
CA HIS A 167 -0.85 -9.01 5.29
C HIS A 167 -1.83 -7.87 4.94
N VAL A 168 -1.65 -6.75 5.62
CA VAL A 168 -2.42 -5.52 5.44
C VAL A 168 -1.48 -4.40 5.01
N SER A 169 -1.86 -3.70 3.98
CA SER A 169 -1.17 -2.52 3.48
C SER A 169 -1.87 -1.26 3.96
N CYS A 170 -1.09 -0.27 4.42
CA CYS A 170 -1.54 1.09 4.66
C CYS A 170 -0.94 1.99 3.58
N TRP A 171 -1.78 2.52 2.70
CA TRP A 171 -1.37 3.47 1.66
C TRP A 171 -1.70 4.90 2.11
N VAL A 172 -0.68 5.70 2.40
CA VAL A 172 -0.78 7.07 2.89
C VAL A 172 -0.63 8.05 1.73
N ALA A 173 -1.65 8.87 1.47
CA ALA A 173 -1.63 9.90 0.45
C ALA A 173 -0.75 11.08 0.88
N LEU A 174 0.36 11.32 0.19
CA LEU A 174 1.16 12.52 0.40
C LEU A 174 0.67 13.71 -0.44
N ASP A 175 -0.04 13.45 -1.52
CA ASP A 175 -0.76 14.44 -2.35
C ASP A 175 -2.21 13.98 -2.49
N ASP A 176 -3.10 14.89 -2.86
CA ASP A 176 -4.48 14.51 -3.16
C ASP A 176 -4.50 13.44 -4.25
N ALA A 177 -5.18 12.34 -3.96
CA ALA A 177 -5.37 11.24 -4.90
C ALA A 177 -6.81 11.29 -5.42
N THR A 178 -6.98 11.61 -6.69
CA THR A 178 -8.28 11.72 -7.36
C THR A 178 -8.38 10.73 -8.52
N VAL A 179 -9.58 10.51 -9.02
CA VAL A 179 -9.78 9.69 -10.24
C VAL A 179 -8.93 10.23 -11.39
N GLU A 180 -8.84 11.54 -11.53
CA GLU A 180 -8.14 12.23 -12.63
C GLU A 180 -6.61 11.99 -12.59
N ASN A 181 -6.00 11.96 -11.38
CA ASN A 181 -4.55 11.72 -11.23
C ASN A 181 -4.20 10.28 -10.86
N GLY A 182 -5.15 9.38 -11.03
CA GLY A 182 -4.95 7.94 -10.89
C GLY A 182 -4.95 7.45 -9.44
N CYS A 183 -5.97 7.79 -8.66
CA CYS A 183 -6.19 7.20 -7.34
C CYS A 183 -6.29 5.68 -7.40
N MET A 184 -6.22 5.04 -6.25
CA MET A 184 -6.42 3.60 -6.17
C MET A 184 -7.89 3.24 -6.45
N THR A 185 -8.11 2.22 -7.25
CA THR A 185 -9.42 1.60 -7.46
C THR A 185 -9.35 0.19 -6.91
N VAL A 186 -10.31 -0.21 -6.07
CA VAL A 186 -10.39 -1.51 -5.42
C VAL A 186 -11.55 -2.34 -5.96
N LEU A 187 -11.46 -3.66 -5.87
CA LEU A 187 -12.59 -4.58 -6.05
C LEU A 187 -13.06 -5.03 -4.67
N PRO A 188 -14.21 -4.52 -4.18
CA PRO A 188 -14.73 -4.87 -2.87
C PRO A 188 -14.93 -6.37 -2.68
N GLY A 189 -14.48 -6.93 -1.55
CA GLY A 189 -14.65 -8.35 -1.21
C GLY A 189 -13.75 -9.32 -1.97
N SER A 190 -12.92 -8.85 -2.90
CA SER A 190 -12.08 -9.72 -3.73
C SER A 190 -10.97 -10.46 -2.97
N HIS A 191 -10.59 -10.01 -1.78
CA HIS A 191 -9.66 -10.72 -0.91
C HIS A 191 -10.18 -12.11 -0.49
N LYS A 192 -11.50 -12.32 -0.47
CA LYS A 192 -12.14 -13.61 -0.16
C LYS A 192 -11.99 -14.65 -1.27
N TRP A 193 -11.53 -14.25 -2.44
CA TRP A 193 -11.31 -15.18 -3.57
C TRP A 193 -9.99 -15.96 -3.43
N GLY A 194 -9.16 -15.60 -2.43
CA GLY A 194 -7.82 -16.16 -2.25
C GLY A 194 -6.82 -15.62 -3.28
N PRO A 195 -5.60 -16.18 -3.32
CA PRO A 195 -4.57 -15.76 -4.27
C PRO A 195 -4.92 -16.20 -5.69
N ILE A 196 -4.90 -15.27 -6.63
CA ILE A 196 -5.19 -15.50 -8.04
C ILE A 196 -3.93 -15.17 -8.84
N ASN A 197 -3.32 -16.18 -9.42
CA ASN A 197 -2.12 -15.99 -10.21
C ASN A 197 -2.40 -15.23 -11.52
N SER A 198 -1.35 -14.65 -12.11
CA SER A 198 -1.43 -13.82 -13.31
C SER A 198 -2.08 -14.51 -14.52
N ALA A 199 -1.92 -15.84 -14.66
CA ALA A 199 -2.47 -16.60 -15.76
C ALA A 199 -4.02 -16.70 -15.71
N HIS A 200 -4.60 -16.58 -14.52
CA HIS A 200 -6.05 -16.65 -14.33
C HIS A 200 -6.71 -15.29 -14.13
N LYS A 201 -5.90 -14.24 -13.92
CA LYS A 201 -6.39 -12.89 -13.61
C LYS A 201 -7.39 -12.35 -14.63
N ALA A 202 -7.07 -12.44 -15.92
CA ALA A 202 -7.96 -11.94 -16.99
C ALA A 202 -9.34 -12.60 -16.92
N ARG A 203 -9.38 -13.94 -16.82
CA ARG A 203 -10.63 -14.69 -16.72
C ARG A 203 -11.47 -14.31 -15.51
N PHE A 204 -10.82 -13.98 -14.38
CA PHE A 204 -11.51 -13.50 -13.19
C PHE A 204 -12.13 -12.12 -13.43
N LEU A 205 -11.37 -11.20 -14.01
CA LEU A 205 -11.80 -9.82 -14.25
C LEU A 205 -12.87 -9.70 -15.35
N GLU A 206 -12.97 -10.69 -16.25
CA GLU A 206 -14.00 -10.79 -17.26
C GLU A 206 -15.32 -11.42 -16.75
N ASN A 207 -15.35 -11.90 -15.51
CA ASN A 207 -16.55 -12.50 -14.95
C ASN A 207 -17.61 -11.41 -14.70
N PRO A 208 -18.82 -11.52 -15.30
CA PRO A 208 -19.89 -10.51 -15.15
C PRO A 208 -20.45 -10.42 -13.72
N LEU A 209 -20.03 -11.29 -12.81
CA LEU A 209 -20.45 -11.31 -11.40
C LEU A 209 -19.46 -10.62 -10.46
N ILE A 210 -18.37 -10.05 -10.98
CA ILE A 210 -17.46 -9.28 -10.13
C ILE A 210 -18.17 -8.01 -9.62
N PRO A 211 -17.85 -7.56 -8.41
CA PRO A 211 -18.36 -6.29 -7.90
C PRO A 211 -17.92 -5.12 -8.78
N GLU A 212 -18.71 -4.05 -8.78
CA GLU A 212 -18.28 -2.80 -9.41
C GLU A 212 -17.00 -2.29 -8.73
N PRO A 213 -15.97 -1.92 -9.52
CA PRO A 213 -14.76 -1.31 -8.99
C PRO A 213 -15.06 0.03 -8.31
N VAL A 214 -14.46 0.24 -7.14
CA VAL A 214 -14.65 1.46 -6.36
C VAL A 214 -13.37 2.30 -6.40
N PRO A 215 -13.38 3.49 -7.03
CA PRO A 215 -12.28 4.43 -6.90
C PRO A 215 -12.26 5.01 -5.48
N VAL A 216 -11.07 5.03 -4.86
CA VAL A 216 -10.88 5.56 -3.51
C VAL A 216 -10.10 6.86 -3.61
N GLU A 217 -10.81 7.97 -3.64
CA GLU A 217 -10.22 9.30 -3.59
C GLU A 217 -9.84 9.65 -2.16
N LEU A 218 -8.63 10.19 -1.99
CA LEU A 218 -8.08 10.54 -0.68
C LEU A 218 -7.46 11.94 -0.72
N PRO A 219 -7.88 12.84 0.15
CA PRO A 219 -7.13 14.07 0.43
C PRO A 219 -5.74 13.75 0.98
N ALA A 220 -4.78 14.62 0.73
CA ALA A 220 -3.45 14.51 1.30
C ALA A 220 -3.51 14.39 2.84
N GLY A 221 -2.66 13.55 3.40
CA GLY A 221 -2.65 13.20 4.83
C GLY A 221 -3.62 12.11 5.23
N SER A 222 -4.45 11.61 4.32
CA SER A 222 -5.36 10.49 4.55
C SER A 222 -4.72 9.16 4.18
N CYS A 223 -5.32 8.04 4.57
CA CYS A 223 -4.80 6.72 4.20
C CYS A 223 -5.91 5.72 3.85
N LEU A 224 -5.50 4.68 3.15
CA LEU A 224 -6.29 3.51 2.81
C LEU A 224 -5.61 2.26 3.37
N PHE A 225 -6.31 1.52 4.20
CA PHE A 225 -5.92 0.17 4.57
C PHE A 225 -6.57 -0.82 3.61
N HIS A 226 -5.80 -1.79 3.11
CA HIS A 226 -6.35 -2.85 2.27
C HIS A 226 -5.68 -4.19 2.56
N HIS A 227 -6.46 -5.26 2.46
CA HIS A 227 -5.96 -6.62 2.58
C HIS A 227 -5.05 -6.95 1.39
N GLY A 228 -3.94 -7.62 1.62
CA GLY A 228 -2.98 -7.95 0.57
C GLY A 228 -3.53 -8.80 -0.59
N LEU A 229 -4.64 -9.50 -0.37
CA LEU A 229 -5.40 -10.22 -1.40
C LEU A 229 -6.55 -9.40 -2.01
N ASN A 230 -6.75 -8.14 -1.62
CA ASN A 230 -7.73 -7.29 -2.28
C ASN A 230 -7.22 -6.86 -3.65
N PHE A 231 -7.96 -7.16 -4.72
CA PHE A 231 -7.62 -6.68 -6.05
C PHE A 231 -7.72 -5.16 -6.10
N HIS A 232 -6.64 -4.54 -6.57
CA HIS A 232 -6.59 -3.10 -6.75
C HIS A 232 -5.74 -2.72 -7.95
N ARG A 233 -5.93 -1.51 -8.44
CA ARG A 233 -5.17 -0.89 -9.52
C ARG A 233 -5.03 0.61 -9.29
N THR A 234 -4.16 1.27 -10.05
CA THR A 234 -4.12 2.75 -10.12
C THR A 234 -4.09 3.21 -11.57
N GLY A 235 -4.87 4.25 -11.89
CA GLY A 235 -4.86 4.87 -13.21
C GLY A 235 -3.55 5.56 -13.56
N ALA A 236 -3.41 6.01 -14.80
CA ALA A 236 -2.35 6.93 -15.20
C ALA A 236 -2.53 8.30 -14.51
N ASN A 237 -1.48 9.10 -14.51
CA ASN A 237 -1.56 10.49 -14.07
C ASN A 237 -1.28 11.44 -15.26
N PRO A 238 -2.29 11.87 -16.02
CA PRO A 238 -2.15 12.83 -17.10
C PRO A 238 -2.18 14.29 -16.60
N THR A 239 -2.31 14.53 -15.30
CA THR A 239 -2.48 15.87 -14.72
C THR A 239 -1.14 16.61 -14.54
N PRO A 240 -1.15 17.92 -14.36
CA PRO A 240 0.05 18.71 -14.06
C PRO A 240 0.55 18.54 -12.61
N ASN A 241 -0.15 17.77 -11.78
CA ASN A 241 0.19 17.57 -10.38
C ASN A 241 0.77 16.18 -10.13
N ARG A 242 1.81 16.06 -9.34
CA ARG A 242 2.32 14.77 -8.85
C ARG A 242 1.32 14.14 -7.90
N ARG A 243 1.27 12.80 -7.86
CA ARG A 243 0.49 12.06 -6.87
C ARG A 243 1.40 11.06 -6.16
N ARG A 244 1.94 11.47 -5.01
CA ARG A 244 2.79 10.63 -4.17
C ARG A 244 1.96 9.88 -3.15
N GLY A 245 2.34 8.64 -2.89
CA GLY A 245 1.70 7.85 -1.84
C GLY A 245 2.66 6.82 -1.27
N LEU A 246 2.74 6.76 0.06
CA LEU A 246 3.57 5.83 0.81
C LEU A 246 2.76 4.59 1.16
N ALA A 247 3.10 3.46 0.56
CA ALA A 247 2.55 2.16 0.91
C ALA A 247 3.43 1.50 1.97
N LEU A 248 2.83 1.09 3.09
CA LEU A 248 3.46 0.39 4.20
C LEU A 248 2.82 -0.99 4.30
N HIS A 249 3.61 -2.05 4.15
CA HIS A 249 3.11 -3.43 4.10
C HIS A 249 3.44 -4.15 5.41
N TYR A 250 2.38 -4.40 6.20
CA TYR A 250 2.49 -5.03 7.51
C TYR A 250 2.09 -6.50 7.46
N LEU A 251 2.75 -7.29 8.27
CA LEU A 251 2.44 -8.71 8.48
C LEU A 251 2.57 -9.06 9.97
N ARG A 252 2.03 -10.22 10.34
CA ARG A 252 2.17 -10.74 11.69
C ARG A 252 3.59 -11.24 11.92
N SER A 253 4.12 -11.03 13.12
CA SER A 253 5.41 -11.63 13.51
C SER A 253 5.41 -13.16 13.48
N GLU A 254 4.22 -13.79 13.56
CA GLU A 254 4.00 -15.23 13.49
C GLU A 254 4.03 -15.79 12.07
N THR A 255 4.03 -14.94 11.03
CA THR A 255 4.05 -15.34 9.63
C THR A 255 5.27 -16.21 9.33
N MET A 256 5.06 -17.30 8.60
CA MET A 256 6.16 -18.16 8.13
C MET A 256 6.80 -17.54 6.90
N TYR A 257 8.14 -17.57 6.87
CA TYR A 257 8.92 -17.30 5.68
C TYR A 257 9.31 -18.62 5.02
N LEU A 258 8.81 -18.87 3.82
CA LEU A 258 8.97 -20.15 3.10
C LEU A 258 10.22 -20.19 2.21
N GLY A 259 11.07 -19.18 2.30
CA GLY A 259 12.27 -19.04 1.49
C GLY A 259 12.10 -18.07 0.32
N SER A 260 13.23 -17.66 -0.27
CA SER A 260 13.26 -16.70 -1.36
C SER A 260 12.75 -17.31 -2.67
N GLY A 261 11.84 -16.60 -3.33
CA GLY A 261 11.44 -16.86 -4.71
C GLY A 261 12.52 -16.43 -5.73
N SER A 262 12.18 -15.54 -6.66
CA SER A 262 13.12 -14.97 -7.62
C SER A 262 14.22 -14.12 -6.96
N GLU A 263 15.32 -13.84 -7.69
CA GLU A 263 16.38 -12.97 -7.21
C GLU A 263 15.88 -11.56 -6.86
N GLU A 264 14.88 -11.04 -7.58
CA GLU A 264 14.23 -9.77 -7.29
C GLU A 264 13.45 -9.84 -5.95
N GLN A 265 12.73 -10.93 -5.68
CA GLN A 265 12.07 -11.16 -4.40
C GLN A 265 13.08 -11.31 -3.26
N ARG A 266 14.23 -11.96 -3.53
CA ARG A 266 15.34 -12.07 -2.59
C ARG A 266 15.91 -10.71 -2.24
N LEU A 267 16.16 -9.84 -3.23
CA LEU A 267 16.65 -8.47 -3.02
C LEU A 267 15.64 -7.60 -2.24
N MET A 268 14.35 -7.81 -2.44
CA MET A 268 13.31 -7.13 -1.65
C MET A 268 13.24 -7.62 -0.21
N THR A 269 13.60 -8.88 0.04
CA THR A 269 13.60 -9.49 1.38
C THR A 269 14.95 -9.41 2.09
N GLU A 270 16.04 -9.41 1.35
CA GLU A 270 17.43 -9.29 1.84
C GLU A 270 17.88 -7.82 1.79
N CYS A 271 17.01 -6.89 2.21
CA CYS A 271 17.41 -5.51 2.38
C CYS A 271 18.62 -5.46 3.31
N GLU A 272 19.80 -5.07 2.79
CA GLU A 272 20.97 -4.82 3.62
C GLU A 272 20.62 -3.72 4.63
N LYS A 273 20.23 -4.16 5.81
CA LYS A 273 20.11 -3.22 6.94
C LYS A 273 21.50 -2.63 7.21
N PRO A 274 21.57 -1.36 7.60
CA PRO A 274 22.82 -0.76 8.04
C PRO A 274 23.55 -1.53 9.15
N ARG A 275 22.87 -2.52 9.76
CA ARG A 275 23.37 -3.32 10.90
C ARG A 275 23.61 -4.80 10.62
N GLY A 276 23.57 -5.24 9.36
CA GLY A 276 23.94 -6.62 8.99
C GLY A 276 23.01 -7.74 9.47
N GLU A 277 21.83 -7.43 9.99
CA GLU A 277 20.85 -8.42 10.43
C GLU A 277 19.64 -8.41 9.49
N PHE A 278 19.37 -9.57 8.88
CA PHE A 278 18.15 -9.81 8.11
C PHE A 278 17.00 -10.03 9.08
N ARG A 279 16.24 -8.97 9.37
CA ARG A 279 14.97 -9.06 10.10
C ARG A 279 14.05 -7.96 9.63
N PHE A 280 12.80 -8.33 9.33
CA PHE A 280 11.77 -7.32 9.12
C PHE A 280 11.60 -6.48 10.37
N MET A 281 11.33 -5.19 10.18
CA MET A 281 11.26 -4.24 11.27
C MET A 281 10.11 -4.60 12.23
N LEU A 282 10.42 -4.93 13.48
CA LEU A 282 9.39 -5.08 14.51
C LEU A 282 8.77 -3.71 14.81
N ILE A 283 7.47 -3.61 14.59
CA ILE A 283 6.68 -2.40 14.82
C ILE A 283 6.04 -2.42 16.21
N ARG A 284 5.40 -3.54 16.57
CA ARG A 284 4.72 -3.71 17.86
C ARG A 284 4.77 -5.19 18.30
N GLY A 285 4.68 -5.42 19.61
CA GLY A 285 4.63 -6.77 20.17
C GLY A 285 5.99 -7.45 20.26
N ARG A 286 6.07 -8.72 19.87
CA ARG A 286 7.28 -9.54 19.98
C ARG A 286 7.60 -10.31 18.70
N GLU A 287 8.85 -10.75 18.62
CA GLU A 287 9.32 -11.67 17.59
C GLU A 287 9.08 -13.13 18.01
N PHE A 288 9.08 -14.02 17.02
CA PHE A 288 8.93 -15.46 17.20
C PHE A 288 10.07 -16.19 16.50
N ASP A 289 10.63 -17.18 17.14
CA ASP A 289 11.73 -17.98 16.56
C ASP A 289 11.27 -18.73 15.31
N GLY A 290 12.09 -18.67 14.26
CA GLY A 290 11.79 -19.33 12.98
C GLY A 290 10.63 -18.68 12.18
N ARG A 291 10.25 -17.45 12.52
CA ARG A 291 9.26 -16.65 11.80
C ARG A 291 9.93 -15.42 11.14
N VAL A 292 9.10 -14.60 10.42
CA VAL A 292 9.58 -13.37 9.76
C VAL A 292 10.29 -12.41 10.69
#